data_e5d37185ef6feab274d8c73e31da36df
#
_entry.id   e5d37185ef6feab274d8c73e31da36df
#
_cell.length_a   1.000
_cell.length_b   1.000
_cell.length_c   1.000
_cell.angle_alpha   90.00
_cell.angle_beta   90.00
_cell.angle_gamma   90.00
#
_symmetry.space_group_name_H-M   'P 1'
#
loop_
_entity.id
_entity.type
_entity.pdbx_description
1 polymer ?
#
loop_
_entity_poly.entity_id
_entity_poly.type
_entity_poly.pdbx_seq_one_letter_code
_entity_poly.pdbx_strand_id
1 'polypeptide(L)'
;PERPSGARPTQVTKSITNMKATKESKYNALFNKLIDVNDLLNRLIEIAKDLEYPIFRKNDKYPINLNIWGIRSKSTCTKHYNDVIVMFYERDFNIWECMVFEATTDPSNLNLETPVNNKGCAVLREGVHKALWKIGKHKGQYKALVQANPCQVIRDNNRDDKIDITDNTDFGMFGINLHRASSWKVSDEIGLYSAGCQVIKDVNQWNDIIIPLFDKAIGKGTQSYVLINEMDLDL
;
A
#
# COMPACT_ATOMS: atom_id res chain seq x y z
N PRO A 1 37.46 -15.48 30.40
CA PRO A 1 36.07 -15.47 30.01
C PRO A 1 35.95 -14.82 28.65
N GLU A 2 35.73 -15.67 27.65
CA GLU A 2 35.59 -15.31 26.26
C GLU A 2 34.21 -14.64 26.04
N ARG A 3 34.19 -13.55 25.26
CA ARG A 3 32.95 -12.89 24.83
C ARG A 3 32.27 -13.77 23.79
N PRO A 4 30.92 -13.93 23.82
CA PRO A 4 30.23 -14.67 22.78
C PRO A 4 30.34 -13.90 21.47
N SER A 5 30.73 -14.62 20.42
CA SER A 5 30.90 -14.17 19.05
C SER A 5 29.58 -13.63 18.52
N GLY A 6 29.62 -12.46 17.88
CA GLY A 6 28.46 -11.80 17.26
C GLY A 6 27.72 -12.71 16.29
N ALA A 7 26.42 -12.77 16.45
CA ALA A 7 25.54 -13.43 15.52
C ALA A 7 25.68 -12.76 14.15
N ARG A 8 26.09 -13.53 13.13
CA ARG A 8 26.10 -13.07 11.74
C ARG A 8 24.68 -12.69 11.33
N PRO A 9 24.47 -11.62 10.56
CA PRO A 9 23.16 -11.31 10.02
C PRO A 9 22.70 -12.51 9.18
N THR A 10 21.51 -13.00 9.48
CA THR A 10 20.88 -14.12 8.79
C THR A 10 20.63 -13.69 7.36
N GLN A 11 21.40 -14.21 6.40
CA GLN A 11 21.11 -14.02 4.98
C GLN A 11 19.74 -14.62 4.70
N VAL A 12 18.79 -13.77 4.27
CA VAL A 12 17.49 -14.20 3.75
C VAL A 12 17.78 -14.98 2.47
N THR A 13 17.66 -16.31 2.52
CA THR A 13 17.88 -17.16 1.36
C THR A 13 16.73 -16.98 0.40
N LYS A 14 17.04 -16.49 -0.80
CA LYS A 14 16.12 -15.95 -1.80
C LYS A 14 15.48 -17.05 -2.64
N SER A 15 14.18 -17.22 -2.55
CA SER A 15 13.36 -17.67 -3.66
C SER A 15 12.18 -16.71 -3.74
N ILE A 16 12.34 -15.67 -4.53
CA ILE A 16 11.25 -14.76 -4.83
C ILE A 16 10.76 -15.15 -6.21
N THR A 17 9.51 -15.57 -6.29
CA THR A 17 8.84 -15.75 -7.58
C THR A 17 8.55 -14.34 -8.09
N ASN A 18 9.49 -13.80 -8.84
CA ASN A 18 9.33 -12.52 -9.52
C ASN A 18 8.12 -12.62 -10.45
N MET A 19 7.03 -12.00 -10.06
CA MET A 19 6.10 -11.52 -11.06
C MET A 19 6.82 -10.40 -11.80
N LYS A 20 7.45 -10.74 -12.93
CA LYS A 20 8.07 -9.77 -13.82
C LYS A 20 7.01 -8.72 -14.13
N ALA A 21 7.22 -7.51 -13.63
CA ALA A 21 6.65 -6.34 -14.26
C ALA A 21 7.19 -6.35 -15.70
N THR A 22 6.36 -6.77 -16.64
CA THR A 22 6.78 -7.05 -18.01
C THR A 22 6.97 -5.79 -18.83
N LYS A 23 6.75 -4.60 -18.23
CA LYS A 23 6.87 -3.32 -18.92
C LYS A 23 7.08 -2.19 -17.92
N GLU A 24 8.02 -1.31 -18.23
CA GLU A 24 8.21 -0.06 -17.51
C GLU A 24 6.94 0.81 -17.56
N SER A 25 6.63 1.47 -16.46
CA SER A 25 5.52 2.41 -16.39
C SER A 25 5.92 3.76 -16.98
N LYS A 26 5.06 4.32 -17.81
CA LYS A 26 5.26 5.65 -18.40
C LYS A 26 5.18 6.78 -17.36
N TYR A 27 4.37 6.59 -16.32
CA TYR A 27 4.01 7.65 -15.37
C TYR A 27 4.47 7.38 -13.94
N ASN A 28 5.03 6.19 -13.67
CA ASN A 28 5.43 5.78 -12.33
C ASN A 28 6.93 5.47 -12.27
N ALA A 29 7.72 6.52 -12.03
CA ALA A 29 9.17 6.39 -11.89
C ALA A 29 9.55 5.57 -10.65
N LEU A 30 8.76 5.67 -9.56
CA LEU A 30 8.97 4.87 -8.35
C LEU A 30 8.78 3.38 -8.63
N PHE A 31 7.71 2.99 -9.31
CA PHE A 31 7.47 1.60 -9.69
C PHE A 31 8.65 1.02 -10.49
N ASN A 32 9.18 1.81 -11.44
CA ASN A 32 10.31 1.38 -12.28
C ASN A 32 11.60 1.12 -11.46
N LYS A 33 11.82 1.89 -10.38
CA LYS A 33 12.95 1.66 -9.46
C LYS A 33 12.77 0.40 -8.61
N LEU A 34 11.54 0.06 -8.24
CA LEU A 34 11.24 -1.04 -7.32
C LEU A 34 11.03 -2.40 -7.99
N ILE A 35 11.37 -2.54 -9.27
CA ILE A 35 11.27 -3.81 -10.02
C ILE A 35 12.18 -4.89 -9.42
N ASP A 36 13.34 -4.53 -8.87
CA ASP A 36 14.15 -5.46 -8.06
C ASP A 36 13.61 -5.52 -6.62
N VAL A 37 12.72 -6.47 -6.40
CA VAL A 37 11.99 -6.62 -5.12
C VAL A 37 12.83 -7.16 -3.97
N ASN A 38 14.06 -7.61 -4.23
CA ASN A 38 14.93 -8.21 -3.20
C ASN A 38 15.45 -7.17 -2.21
N ASP A 39 15.99 -6.09 -2.75
CA ASP A 39 16.52 -5.00 -1.94
C ASP A 39 15.38 -4.24 -1.27
N LEU A 40 14.26 -4.08 -1.97
CA LEU A 40 13.05 -3.49 -1.41
C LEU A 40 12.58 -4.21 -0.14
N LEU A 41 12.44 -5.54 -0.17
CA LEU A 41 11.96 -6.28 0.99
C LEU A 41 12.88 -6.12 2.21
N ASN A 42 14.20 -6.17 2.01
CA ASN A 42 15.16 -5.95 3.09
C ASN A 42 14.99 -4.54 3.69
N ARG A 43 14.83 -3.53 2.84
CA ARG A 43 14.64 -2.15 3.28
C ARG A 43 13.33 -1.97 4.05
N LEU A 44 12.22 -2.57 3.59
CA LEU A 44 10.95 -2.53 4.32
C LEU A 44 11.04 -3.19 5.69
N ILE A 45 11.82 -4.28 5.83
CA ILE A 45 12.06 -4.93 7.12
C ILE A 45 12.87 -4.02 8.07
N GLU A 46 13.84 -3.26 7.56
CA GLU A 46 14.59 -2.27 8.34
C GLU A 46 13.70 -1.13 8.82
N ILE A 47 12.94 -0.52 7.91
CA ILE A 47 11.98 0.54 8.22
C ILE A 47 10.95 0.06 9.26
N ALA A 48 10.50 -1.20 9.16
CA ALA A 48 9.57 -1.74 10.15
C ALA A 48 10.16 -1.76 11.56
N LYS A 49 11.47 -2.00 11.72
CA LYS A 49 12.14 -1.92 13.02
C LYS A 49 12.17 -0.48 13.55
N ASP A 50 12.45 0.48 12.67
CA ASP A 50 12.52 1.90 13.03
C ASP A 50 11.14 2.45 13.42
N LEU A 51 10.08 1.96 12.77
CA LEU A 51 8.68 2.25 13.09
C LEU A 51 8.16 1.46 14.30
N GLU A 52 8.95 0.58 14.90
CA GLU A 52 8.51 -0.36 15.94
C GLU A 52 7.28 -1.19 15.51
N TYR A 53 7.19 -1.50 14.21
CA TYR A 53 6.07 -2.24 13.64
C TYR A 53 6.50 -3.68 13.28
N PRO A 54 5.77 -4.70 13.75
CA PRO A 54 6.14 -6.09 13.46
C PRO A 54 5.89 -6.43 12.00
N ILE A 55 6.86 -7.10 11.37
CA ILE A 55 6.63 -7.82 10.12
C ILE A 55 5.90 -9.11 10.45
N PHE A 56 4.74 -9.31 9.86
CA PHE A 56 3.94 -10.51 10.05
C PHE A 56 4.56 -11.69 9.33
N ARG A 57 4.86 -12.76 10.08
CA ARG A 57 5.43 -14.00 9.59
C ARG A 57 4.42 -15.13 9.61
N LYS A 58 4.62 -16.13 8.76
CA LYS A 58 3.88 -17.37 8.75
C LYS A 58 3.86 -18.01 10.14
N ASN A 59 2.73 -18.55 10.52
CA ASN A 59 2.57 -19.40 11.71
C ASN A 59 1.44 -20.41 11.48
N ASP A 60 1.21 -21.32 12.43
CA ASP A 60 0.21 -22.40 12.29
C ASP A 60 -1.22 -21.86 12.08
N LYS A 61 -1.53 -20.72 12.69
CA LYS A 61 -2.86 -20.09 12.57
C LYS A 61 -3.01 -19.33 11.26
N TYR A 62 -1.92 -18.74 10.76
CA TYR A 62 -1.89 -17.90 9.57
C TYR A 62 -0.80 -18.41 8.61
N PRO A 63 -1.13 -19.41 7.76
CA PRO A 63 -0.18 -19.94 6.76
C PRO A 63 0.25 -18.89 5.75
N ILE A 64 -0.59 -17.90 5.49
CA ILE A 64 -0.25 -16.67 4.79
C ILE A 64 -0.58 -15.52 5.73
N ASN A 65 0.43 -14.87 6.27
CA ASN A 65 0.28 -13.70 7.13
C ASN A 65 0.75 -12.47 6.35
N LEU A 66 -0.20 -11.76 5.75
CA LEU A 66 0.04 -10.76 4.72
C LEU A 66 0.48 -9.43 5.34
N ASN A 67 1.54 -8.86 4.80
CA ASN A 67 1.94 -7.48 5.01
C ASN A 67 1.51 -6.66 3.79
N ILE A 68 0.84 -5.51 4.00
CA ILE A 68 0.44 -4.57 2.96
C ILE A 68 1.02 -3.21 3.29
N TRP A 69 1.87 -2.71 2.40
CA TRP A 69 2.53 -1.42 2.54
C TRP A 69 2.24 -0.54 1.33
N GLY A 70 1.96 0.74 1.56
CA GLY A 70 1.96 1.76 0.53
C GLY A 70 3.25 2.55 0.58
N ILE A 71 3.76 2.91 -0.58
CA ILE A 71 4.89 3.82 -0.72
C ILE A 71 4.39 4.98 -1.56
N ARG A 72 4.23 6.12 -0.90
CA ARG A 72 3.84 7.38 -1.53
C ARG A 72 5.03 7.98 -2.24
N SER A 73 4.87 8.31 -3.51
CA SER A 73 5.90 9.02 -4.27
C SER A 73 6.12 10.43 -3.72
N LYS A 74 7.34 10.92 -3.82
CA LYS A 74 7.64 12.34 -3.61
C LYS A 74 7.06 13.25 -4.69
N SER A 75 6.55 12.69 -5.78
CA SER A 75 5.88 13.44 -6.84
C SER A 75 4.49 13.88 -6.39
N THR A 76 4.20 15.15 -6.48
CA THR A 76 2.88 15.72 -6.16
C THR A 76 1.86 15.54 -7.29
N CYS A 77 2.17 14.73 -8.31
CA CYS A 77 1.24 14.45 -9.41
C CYS A 77 0.06 13.62 -8.93
N THR A 78 -1.12 14.17 -8.97
CA THR A 78 -2.38 13.54 -8.53
C THR A 78 -3.27 13.11 -9.70
N LYS A 79 -2.75 13.20 -10.94
CA LYS A 79 -3.45 12.78 -12.15
C LYS A 79 -3.20 11.32 -12.51
N HIS A 80 -1.96 10.85 -12.31
CA HIS A 80 -1.51 9.52 -12.71
C HIS A 80 -1.12 8.67 -11.50
N TYR A 81 -1.16 7.33 -11.66
CA TYR A 81 -0.69 6.38 -10.64
C TYR A 81 0.83 6.49 -10.55
N ASN A 82 1.31 7.15 -9.54
CA ASN A 82 2.74 7.40 -9.28
C ASN A 82 3.25 6.78 -7.97
N ASP A 83 2.35 6.16 -7.20
CA ASP A 83 2.65 5.42 -5.99
C ASP A 83 2.67 3.92 -6.24
N VAL A 84 3.04 3.17 -5.23
CA VAL A 84 2.98 1.70 -5.28
C VAL A 84 2.35 1.12 -4.02
N ILE A 85 1.71 -0.04 -4.18
CA ILE A 85 1.33 -0.92 -3.08
C ILE A 85 2.22 -2.15 -3.15
N VAL A 86 2.88 -2.46 -2.04
CA VAL A 86 3.70 -3.66 -1.87
C VAL A 86 2.95 -4.64 -0.99
N MET A 87 2.83 -5.88 -1.45
CA MET A 87 2.25 -6.98 -0.70
C MET A 87 3.27 -8.08 -0.57
N PHE A 88 3.56 -8.50 0.67
CA PHE A 88 4.54 -9.55 0.89
C PHE A 88 4.16 -10.44 2.07
N TYR A 89 4.58 -11.70 2.02
CA TYR A 89 4.34 -12.68 3.07
C TYR A 89 5.44 -13.77 3.06
N GLU A 90 5.66 -14.35 4.21
CA GLU A 90 6.54 -15.50 4.33
C GLU A 90 5.81 -16.77 3.89
N ARG A 91 6.24 -17.34 2.76
CA ARG A 91 5.67 -18.58 2.20
C ARG A 91 6.17 -19.80 2.96
N ASP A 92 7.47 -19.82 3.26
CA ASP A 92 8.13 -20.83 4.05
C ASP A 92 9.24 -20.17 4.89
N PHE A 93 9.85 -20.87 5.84
CA PHE A 93 10.84 -20.30 6.75
C PHE A 93 11.91 -19.50 5.98
N ASN A 94 11.96 -18.19 6.21
CA ASN A 94 12.81 -17.22 5.52
C ASN A 94 12.68 -17.18 3.97
N ILE A 95 11.62 -17.76 3.41
CA ILE A 95 11.31 -17.67 1.99
C ILE A 95 10.09 -16.77 1.81
N TRP A 96 10.28 -15.64 1.12
CA TRP A 96 9.27 -14.60 0.98
C TRP A 96 8.74 -14.49 -0.44
N GLU A 97 7.47 -14.20 -0.54
CA GLU A 97 6.82 -13.71 -1.76
C GLU A 97 6.62 -12.20 -1.60
N CYS A 98 7.03 -11.43 -2.60
CA CYS A 98 6.88 -9.99 -2.61
C CYS A 98 6.39 -9.52 -3.98
N MET A 99 5.36 -8.69 -3.97
CA MET A 99 4.68 -8.21 -5.17
C MET A 99 4.52 -6.69 -5.07
N VAL A 100 4.81 -5.99 -6.16
CA VAL A 100 4.68 -4.53 -6.26
C VAL A 100 3.64 -4.19 -7.31
N PHE A 101 2.70 -3.32 -6.97
CA PHE A 101 1.59 -2.92 -7.81
C PHE A 101 1.60 -1.41 -8.02
N GLU A 102 1.43 -0.95 -9.26
CA GLU A 102 1.16 0.46 -9.53
C GLU A 102 -0.16 0.88 -8.88
N ALA A 103 -0.12 1.97 -8.15
CA ALA A 103 -1.25 2.43 -7.36
C ALA A 103 -1.26 3.95 -7.19
N THR A 104 -2.32 4.46 -6.59
CA THR A 104 -2.29 5.74 -5.90
C THR A 104 -2.64 5.55 -4.43
N THR A 105 -1.95 6.27 -3.57
CA THR A 105 -2.23 6.40 -2.13
C THR A 105 -2.91 7.73 -1.82
N ASP A 106 -3.21 8.51 -2.85
CA ASP A 106 -3.63 9.89 -2.81
C ASP A 106 -4.99 10.13 -3.45
N PRO A 107 -5.70 11.20 -3.06
CA PRO A 107 -6.82 11.72 -3.84
C PRO A 107 -6.35 12.13 -5.24
N SER A 108 -7.24 12.02 -6.23
CA SER A 108 -6.97 12.57 -7.57
C SER A 108 -7.10 14.09 -7.59
N ASN A 109 -6.46 14.72 -8.58
CA ASN A 109 -6.62 16.14 -8.86
C ASN A 109 -8.10 16.57 -8.95
N LEU A 110 -8.96 15.79 -9.62
CA LEU A 110 -10.38 16.11 -9.75
C LEU A 110 -11.10 16.15 -8.39
N ASN A 111 -10.74 15.25 -7.46
CA ASN A 111 -11.33 15.25 -6.13
C ASN A 111 -10.71 16.33 -5.23
N LEU A 112 -9.45 16.71 -5.44
CA LEU A 112 -8.81 17.81 -4.72
C LEU A 112 -9.42 19.15 -5.10
N GLU A 113 -9.60 19.41 -6.40
CA GLU A 113 -10.25 20.63 -6.91
C GLU A 113 -11.72 20.73 -6.50
N THR A 114 -12.42 19.59 -6.44
CA THR A 114 -13.85 19.52 -6.10
C THR A 114 -14.10 18.44 -5.04
N PRO A 115 -13.71 18.67 -3.79
CA PRO A 115 -13.85 17.69 -2.72
C PRO A 115 -15.34 17.46 -2.38
N VAL A 116 -15.68 16.17 -2.19
CA VAL A 116 -17.05 15.77 -1.78
C VAL A 116 -17.40 16.30 -0.39
N ASN A 117 -16.41 16.44 0.48
CA ASN A 117 -16.59 16.96 1.84
C ASN A 117 -16.17 18.43 1.92
N ASN A 118 -16.95 19.26 2.61
CA ASN A 118 -16.65 20.69 2.80
C ASN A 118 -15.37 20.95 3.62
N LYS A 119 -14.89 19.95 4.39
CA LYS A 119 -13.61 19.98 5.09
C LYS A 119 -12.42 19.65 4.17
N GLY A 120 -12.65 19.38 2.89
CA GLY A 120 -11.64 18.98 1.93
C GLY A 120 -11.45 17.46 1.81
N CYS A 121 -10.51 17.05 0.98
CA CYS A 121 -10.13 15.66 0.80
C CYS A 121 -9.50 15.06 2.05
N ALA A 122 -9.71 13.77 2.25
CA ALA A 122 -9.07 12.99 3.31
C ALA A 122 -7.82 12.30 2.75
N VAL A 123 -6.66 12.88 2.97
CA VAL A 123 -5.36 12.30 2.60
C VAL A 123 -4.89 11.42 3.76
N LEU A 124 -4.72 10.12 3.54
CA LEU A 124 -4.28 9.22 4.60
C LEU A 124 -2.89 9.65 5.07
N ARG A 125 -2.72 9.83 6.39
CA ARG A 125 -1.43 10.19 6.96
C ARG A 125 -0.46 9.01 6.87
N GLU A 126 0.81 9.29 6.63
CA GLU A 126 1.87 8.28 6.69
C GLU A 126 1.99 7.70 8.11
N GLY A 127 2.40 6.45 8.19
CA GLY A 127 2.56 5.71 9.44
C GLY A 127 1.87 4.34 9.45
N VAL A 128 1.67 3.82 10.65
CA VAL A 128 1.11 2.50 10.91
C VAL A 128 -0.39 2.57 11.20
N HIS A 129 -1.20 1.90 10.39
CA HIS A 129 -2.65 1.81 10.53
C HIS A 129 -3.05 0.38 10.95
N LYS A 130 -3.14 0.14 12.26
CA LYS A 130 -3.45 -1.18 12.81
C LYS A 130 -4.89 -1.57 12.50
N ALA A 131 -5.06 -2.79 11.93
CA ALA A 131 -6.38 -3.36 11.62
C ALA A 131 -7.27 -2.43 10.77
N LEU A 132 -6.68 -1.61 9.88
CA LEU A 132 -7.37 -0.58 9.11
C LEU A 132 -8.52 -1.14 8.27
N TRP A 133 -8.33 -2.32 7.69
CA TRP A 133 -9.22 -2.87 6.68
C TRP A 133 -9.80 -4.24 7.07
N LYS A 134 -10.91 -4.57 6.42
CA LYS A 134 -11.49 -5.93 6.34
C LYS A 134 -11.98 -6.19 4.93
N ILE A 135 -12.17 -7.45 4.58
CA ILE A 135 -12.84 -7.80 3.33
C ILE A 135 -14.28 -7.31 3.37
N GLY A 136 -14.68 -6.60 2.33
CA GLY A 136 -16.03 -6.06 2.18
C GLY A 136 -16.32 -5.73 0.72
N LYS A 137 -17.31 -4.86 0.49
CA LYS A 137 -17.68 -4.39 -0.85
C LYS A 137 -17.48 -2.87 -0.95
N HIS A 138 -16.59 -2.43 -1.84
CA HIS A 138 -16.45 -1.02 -2.17
C HIS A 138 -17.75 -0.49 -2.78
N LYS A 139 -18.33 0.58 -2.19
CA LYS A 139 -19.63 1.15 -2.58
C LYS A 139 -20.75 0.10 -2.72
N GLY A 140 -20.69 -1.01 -1.97
CA GLY A 140 -21.66 -2.10 -2.06
C GLY A 140 -21.56 -2.99 -3.31
N GLN A 141 -20.63 -2.71 -4.22
CA GLN A 141 -20.61 -3.30 -5.57
C GLN A 141 -19.69 -4.52 -5.69
N TYR A 142 -18.40 -4.38 -5.39
CA TYR A 142 -17.40 -5.41 -5.64
C TYR A 142 -16.46 -5.59 -4.45
N LYS A 143 -15.86 -6.77 -4.36
CA LYS A 143 -14.95 -7.16 -3.27
C LYS A 143 -13.74 -6.23 -3.22
N ALA A 144 -13.44 -5.75 -2.01
CA ALA A 144 -12.32 -4.85 -1.72
C ALA A 144 -11.93 -4.96 -0.24
N LEU A 145 -10.85 -4.31 0.15
CA LEU A 145 -10.58 -4.03 1.55
C LEU A 145 -11.26 -2.70 1.91
N VAL A 146 -12.23 -2.77 2.80
CA VAL A 146 -12.98 -1.60 3.26
C VAL A 146 -12.52 -1.18 4.64
N GLN A 147 -12.55 0.11 4.93
CA GLN A 147 -12.14 0.63 6.21
C GLN A 147 -12.94 -0.02 7.35
N ALA A 148 -12.24 -0.57 8.33
CA ALA A 148 -12.81 -1.28 9.47
C ALA A 148 -12.62 -0.52 10.78
N ASN A 149 -11.54 0.24 10.91
CA ASN A 149 -11.23 1.04 12.10
C ASN A 149 -10.88 2.48 11.70
N PRO A 150 -11.04 3.43 12.64
CA PRO A 150 -10.66 4.82 12.40
C PRO A 150 -9.18 4.98 12.04
N CYS A 151 -8.87 5.97 11.23
CA CYS A 151 -7.50 6.35 10.89
C CYS A 151 -7.33 7.87 10.95
N GLN A 152 -6.09 8.32 10.97
CA GLN A 152 -5.75 9.72 10.89
C GLN A 152 -5.56 10.13 9.44
N VAL A 153 -6.16 11.25 9.06
CA VAL A 153 -6.01 11.86 7.74
C VAL A 153 -5.60 13.33 7.88
N ILE A 154 -4.99 13.85 6.83
CA ILE A 154 -4.80 15.28 6.63
C ILE A 154 -5.98 15.77 5.80
N ARG A 155 -6.53 16.92 6.14
CA ARG A 155 -7.61 17.56 5.39
C ARG A 155 -7.05 18.60 4.43
N ASP A 156 -7.08 18.26 3.16
CA ASP A 156 -6.67 19.12 2.09
C ASP A 156 -7.91 19.86 1.52
N ASN A 157 -7.94 21.19 1.64
CA ASN A 157 -9.11 22.00 1.29
C ASN A 157 -8.77 23.29 0.53
N ASN A 158 -7.55 23.42 0.01
CA ASN A 158 -7.20 24.60 -0.79
C ASN A 158 -7.79 24.58 -2.20
N ARG A 159 -8.30 23.39 -2.65
CA ARG A 159 -8.96 23.18 -3.94
C ARG A 159 -8.08 23.40 -5.16
N ASP A 160 -6.82 23.09 -5.04
CA ASP A 160 -5.92 23.00 -6.18
C ASP A 160 -5.70 21.54 -6.60
N ASP A 161 -4.81 21.28 -7.54
CA ASP A 161 -4.51 19.96 -8.08
C ASP A 161 -3.37 19.22 -7.36
N LYS A 162 -2.92 19.76 -6.21
CA LYS A 162 -1.78 19.24 -5.44
C LYS A 162 -2.19 18.84 -4.04
N ILE A 163 -1.41 17.96 -3.45
CA ILE A 163 -1.60 17.55 -2.06
C ILE A 163 -0.78 18.44 -1.15
N ASP A 164 -1.46 19.05 -0.19
CA ASP A 164 -0.83 19.79 0.88
C ASP A 164 -0.75 18.98 2.17
N ILE A 165 0.47 18.69 2.59
CA ILE A 165 0.74 18.05 3.87
C ILE A 165 0.79 19.15 4.94
N THR A 166 -0.29 19.26 5.70
CA THR A 166 -0.47 20.28 6.72
C THR A 166 -0.75 19.67 8.10
N ASP A 167 -0.80 20.48 9.13
CA ASP A 167 -1.21 20.07 10.49
C ASP A 167 -2.74 19.97 10.65
N ASN A 168 -3.52 20.27 9.60
CA ASN A 168 -4.97 20.15 9.61
C ASN A 168 -5.38 18.67 9.52
N THR A 169 -5.40 17.99 10.66
CA THR A 169 -5.67 16.57 10.75
C THR A 169 -7.07 16.28 11.29
N ASP A 170 -7.61 15.14 10.89
CA ASP A 170 -8.89 14.60 11.37
C ASP A 170 -8.72 13.11 11.69
N PHE A 171 -9.51 12.57 12.61
CA PHE A 171 -9.46 11.15 12.99
C PHE A 171 -10.85 10.54 12.94
N GLY A 172 -11.01 9.41 12.21
CA GLY A 172 -12.33 8.79 12.09
C GLY A 172 -12.45 7.79 10.95
N MET A 173 -13.69 7.57 10.56
CA MET A 173 -14.09 6.70 9.45
C MET A 173 -14.34 7.57 8.21
N PHE A 174 -13.44 7.50 7.24
CA PHE A 174 -13.49 8.32 6.02
C PHE A 174 -13.80 7.51 4.77
N GLY A 175 -13.90 6.18 4.90
CA GLY A 175 -14.05 5.29 3.77
C GLY A 175 -12.75 5.08 2.99
N ILE A 176 -11.59 5.22 3.66
CA ILE A 176 -10.29 4.91 3.08
C ILE A 176 -10.19 3.41 2.82
N ASN A 177 -10.46 3.01 1.59
CA ASN A 177 -10.48 1.61 1.15
C ASN A 177 -9.26 1.30 0.29
N LEU A 178 -8.90 0.01 0.15
CA LEU A 178 -8.03 -0.46 -0.90
C LEU A 178 -8.87 -1.20 -1.94
N HIS A 179 -8.86 -0.68 -3.17
CA HIS A 179 -9.69 -1.19 -4.25
C HIS A 179 -9.03 -1.00 -5.64
N ARG A 180 -9.65 -1.56 -6.67
CA ARG A 180 -9.22 -1.36 -8.06
C ARG A 180 -9.74 -0.05 -8.65
N ALA A 181 -9.11 0.42 -9.70
CA ALA A 181 -9.61 1.47 -10.56
C ALA A 181 -10.81 0.99 -11.40
N SER A 182 -10.62 0.81 -12.68
CA SER A 182 -11.64 0.36 -13.63
C SER A 182 -12.09 -1.10 -13.37
N SER A 183 -13.26 -1.48 -13.91
CA SER A 183 -13.75 -2.86 -13.89
C SER A 183 -13.33 -3.68 -15.11
N TRP A 184 -12.80 -3.03 -16.16
CA TRP A 184 -12.61 -3.65 -17.47
C TRP A 184 -11.32 -3.26 -18.19
N LYS A 185 -10.58 -2.28 -17.71
CA LYS A 185 -9.33 -1.83 -18.35
C LYS A 185 -8.28 -1.41 -17.31
N VAL A 186 -7.03 -1.43 -17.71
CA VAL A 186 -5.96 -0.73 -17.00
C VAL A 186 -6.17 0.78 -17.18
N SER A 187 -6.17 1.54 -16.09
CA SER A 187 -6.40 2.99 -16.12
C SER A 187 -5.09 3.74 -16.03
N ASP A 188 -4.81 4.64 -16.98
CA ASP A 188 -3.63 5.50 -16.90
C ASP A 188 -3.82 6.72 -16.00
N GLU A 189 -5.06 7.18 -15.86
CA GLU A 189 -5.42 8.30 -14.99
C GLU A 189 -6.24 7.84 -13.79
N ILE A 190 -6.02 8.47 -12.64
CA ILE A 190 -6.76 8.19 -11.40
C ILE A 190 -8.23 8.61 -11.55
N GLY A 191 -8.50 9.77 -12.17
CA GLY A 191 -9.85 10.25 -12.39
C GLY A 191 -10.65 10.31 -11.09
N LEU A 192 -11.87 9.79 -11.09
CA LEU A 192 -12.75 9.77 -9.91
C LEU A 192 -12.61 8.51 -9.04
N TYR A 193 -11.58 7.69 -9.27
CA TYR A 193 -11.39 6.46 -8.50
C TYR A 193 -10.89 6.70 -7.07
N SER A 194 -10.15 7.79 -6.81
CA SER A 194 -9.66 8.08 -5.47
C SER A 194 -10.07 9.49 -5.00
N ALA A 195 -10.82 9.54 -3.91
CA ALA A 195 -11.03 10.73 -3.06
C ALA A 195 -10.29 10.57 -1.71
N GLY A 196 -9.19 9.79 -1.71
CA GLY A 196 -8.38 9.41 -0.55
C GLY A 196 -8.19 7.90 -0.38
N CYS A 197 -8.89 7.07 -1.19
CA CYS A 197 -8.69 5.61 -1.21
C CYS A 197 -7.33 5.24 -1.79
N GLN A 198 -6.85 4.06 -1.37
CA GLN A 198 -5.71 3.40 -2.00
C GLN A 198 -6.22 2.64 -3.23
N VAL A 199 -5.73 2.93 -4.42
CA VAL A 199 -6.32 2.40 -5.66
C VAL A 199 -5.29 1.72 -6.54
N ILE A 200 -5.51 0.44 -6.83
CA ILE A 200 -4.68 -0.34 -7.76
C ILE A 200 -5.07 -0.01 -9.19
N LYS A 201 -4.07 0.26 -10.03
CA LYS A 201 -4.22 0.67 -11.42
C LYS A 201 -4.75 -0.45 -12.32
N ASP A 202 -4.21 -1.66 -12.17
CA ASP A 202 -4.45 -2.79 -13.07
C ASP A 202 -5.53 -3.74 -12.56
N VAL A 203 -6.64 -3.79 -13.28
CA VAL A 203 -7.78 -4.65 -12.98
C VAL A 203 -7.46 -6.15 -13.10
N ASN A 204 -6.54 -6.53 -13.97
CA ASN A 204 -6.16 -7.94 -14.13
C ASN A 204 -5.36 -8.40 -12.90
N GLN A 205 -4.37 -7.61 -12.46
CA GLN A 205 -3.64 -7.88 -11.21
C GLN A 205 -4.59 -7.91 -10.01
N TRP A 206 -5.58 -7.01 -9.97
CA TRP A 206 -6.59 -7.03 -8.93
C TRP A 206 -7.39 -8.33 -8.87
N ASN A 207 -7.92 -8.77 -10.02
CA ASN A 207 -8.79 -9.94 -10.09
C ASN A 207 -8.02 -11.26 -9.94
N ASP A 208 -6.86 -11.36 -10.61
CA ASP A 208 -6.16 -12.65 -10.78
C ASP A 208 -5.18 -12.92 -9.64
N ILE A 209 -4.72 -11.88 -8.94
CA ILE A 209 -3.70 -11.99 -7.90
C ILE A 209 -4.21 -11.49 -6.55
N ILE A 210 -4.63 -10.22 -6.48
CA ILE A 210 -4.89 -9.55 -5.21
C ILE A 210 -6.12 -10.13 -4.51
N ILE A 211 -7.22 -10.30 -5.21
CA ILE A 211 -8.46 -10.87 -4.63
C ILE A 211 -8.25 -12.31 -4.16
N PRO A 212 -7.65 -13.23 -4.94
CA PRO A 212 -7.33 -14.56 -4.44
C PRO A 212 -6.39 -14.58 -3.23
N LEU A 213 -5.43 -13.64 -3.18
CA LEU A 213 -4.54 -13.49 -2.04
C LEU A 213 -5.30 -13.05 -0.78
N PHE A 214 -6.20 -12.07 -0.89
CA PHE A 214 -7.02 -11.63 0.23
C PHE A 214 -7.91 -12.74 0.79
N ASP A 215 -8.51 -13.55 -0.06
CA ASP A 215 -9.34 -14.67 0.35
C ASP A 215 -8.55 -15.71 1.16
N LYS A 216 -7.30 -15.95 0.78
CA LYS A 216 -6.41 -16.89 1.48
C LYS A 216 -5.83 -16.32 2.77
N ALA A 217 -5.45 -15.04 2.76
CA ALA A 217 -4.67 -14.43 3.84
C ALA A 217 -5.53 -13.80 4.94
N ILE A 218 -6.64 -13.15 4.60
CA ILE A 218 -7.39 -12.28 5.52
C ILE A 218 -8.64 -12.99 6.06
N GLY A 219 -9.38 -13.68 5.21
CA GLY A 219 -10.62 -14.35 5.60
C GLY A 219 -11.62 -13.39 6.26
N LYS A 220 -12.02 -13.69 7.51
CA LYS A 220 -12.94 -12.85 8.32
C LYS A 220 -12.23 -11.85 9.23
N GLY A 221 -10.90 -11.81 9.18
CA GLY A 221 -10.07 -10.93 10.01
C GLY A 221 -9.99 -9.50 9.49
N THR A 222 -9.15 -8.73 10.17
CA THR A 222 -8.75 -7.38 9.74
C THR A 222 -7.32 -7.38 9.23
N GLN A 223 -6.99 -6.40 8.40
CA GLN A 223 -5.68 -6.21 7.80
C GLN A 223 -5.11 -4.86 8.23
N SER A 224 -3.88 -4.88 8.73
CA SER A 224 -3.12 -3.66 8.99
C SER A 224 -2.47 -3.13 7.70
N TYR A 225 -2.17 -1.85 7.70
CA TYR A 225 -1.53 -1.15 6.59
C TYR A 225 -0.44 -0.23 7.09
N VAL A 226 0.66 -0.17 6.37
CA VAL A 226 1.73 0.81 6.60
C VAL A 226 1.83 1.69 5.38
N LEU A 227 1.84 3.00 5.57
CA LEU A 227 2.08 3.98 4.51
C LEU A 227 3.35 4.76 4.84
N ILE A 228 4.32 4.70 3.94
CA ILE A 228 5.59 5.42 4.04
C ILE A 228 5.79 6.33 2.83
N ASN A 229 6.74 7.24 2.90
CA ASN A 229 7.17 8.05 1.79
C ASN A 229 8.30 7.36 0.99
N GLU A 230 8.41 7.64 -0.32
CA GLU A 230 9.53 7.20 -1.15
C GLU A 230 10.89 7.59 -0.54
N MET A 231 10.96 8.74 0.14
CA MET A 231 12.18 9.22 0.76
C MET A 231 12.69 8.35 1.91
N ASP A 232 11.80 7.58 2.56
CA ASP A 232 12.18 6.66 3.64
C ASP A 232 12.96 5.44 3.11
N LEU A 233 12.92 5.20 1.80
CA LEU A 233 13.60 4.07 1.16
C LEU A 233 15.09 4.33 0.91
N ASP A 234 15.54 5.60 0.91
CA ASP A 234 16.92 6.00 0.58
C ASP A 234 17.43 5.39 -0.76
N LEU A 235 16.60 5.46 -1.83
CA LEU A 235 16.82 4.89 -3.16
C LEU A 235 17.40 5.92 -4.16
#